data_b47c20af58adc22b21a8226d7901eb73
#
_entry.id   b47c20af58adc22b21a8226d7901eb73
#
_cell.length_a   1.000
_cell.length_b   1.000
_cell.length_c   1.000
_cell.angle_alpha   90.00
_cell.angle_beta   90.00
_cell.angle_gamma   90.00
#
_symmetry.space_group_name_H-M   'P 1'
#
loop_
_entity.id
_entity.type
_entity.pdbx_description
1 polymer ?
#
loop_
_entity_poly.entity_id
_entity_poly.type
_entity_poly.pdbx_seq_one_letter_code
_entity_poly.pdbx_strand_id
1 'polypeptide(L)' 'KVYILSTVRIKNMKNNAEVTYTLVAENEANLALKKISIDSPIGKGLLGKAVGDVAEVQVPAGLIPFEVLEISRNS' A
#
# COMPACT_ATOMS: atom_id res chain seq x y z
N LYS A 1 -9.26 7.36 4.03
CA LYS A 1 -8.71 6.07 4.45
C LYS A 1 -8.52 5.13 3.26
N VAL A 2 -7.62 4.21 3.39
CA VAL A 2 -7.32 3.24 2.34
C VAL A 2 -8.34 2.10 2.39
N TYR A 3 -9.00 1.87 1.26
CA TYR A 3 -9.95 0.77 1.09
C TYR A 3 -9.63 0.01 -0.18
N ILE A 4 -10.34 -1.08 -0.44
CA ILE A 4 -10.24 -1.79 -1.71
C ILE A 4 -10.54 -0.81 -2.86
N LEU A 5 -9.78 -0.93 -3.95
CA LEU A 5 -9.80 -0.06 -5.13
C LEU A 5 -9.23 1.35 -4.90
N SER A 6 -8.71 1.64 -3.71
CA SER A 6 -7.95 2.88 -3.49
C SER A 6 -6.59 2.80 -4.18
N THR A 7 -6.15 3.91 -4.76
CA THR A 7 -4.79 4.07 -5.24
C THR A 7 -4.03 4.88 -4.20
N VAL A 8 -2.92 4.34 -3.72
CA VAL A 8 -2.19 4.90 -2.59
C VAL A 8 -0.74 5.15 -2.99
N ARG A 9 -0.28 6.36 -2.78
CA ARG A 9 1.14 6.66 -2.91
C ARG A 9 1.77 6.58 -1.52
N ILE A 10 2.80 5.76 -1.41
CA ILE A 10 3.48 5.52 -0.14
C ILE A 10 4.97 5.76 -0.28
N LYS A 11 5.62 6.07 0.83
CA LYS A 11 7.06 6.27 0.88
C LYS A 11 7.68 5.27 1.84
N ASN A 12 8.66 4.51 1.35
CA ASN A 12 9.47 3.64 2.20
C ASN A 12 10.38 4.53 3.03
N MET A 13 10.15 4.56 4.34
CA MET A 13 10.87 5.48 5.22
C MET A 13 12.31 5.07 5.48
N LYS A 14 12.71 3.87 5.08
CA LYS A 14 14.11 3.43 5.22
C LYS A 14 15.01 3.97 4.12
N ASN A 15 14.46 4.17 2.93
CA ASN A 15 15.24 4.63 1.77
C ASN A 15 14.62 5.81 1.04
N ASN A 16 13.50 6.33 1.55
CA ASN A 16 12.76 7.46 0.97
C ASN A 16 12.23 7.21 -0.45
N ALA A 17 12.17 5.95 -0.89
CA ALA A 17 11.62 5.62 -2.20
C ALA A 17 10.10 5.69 -2.15
N GLU A 18 9.50 6.31 -3.17
CA GLU A 18 8.05 6.41 -3.29
C GLU A 18 7.54 5.42 -4.32
N VAL A 19 6.38 4.86 -4.07
CA VAL A 19 5.73 3.96 -5.00
C VAL A 19 4.22 4.13 -4.86
N THR A 20 3.50 3.92 -5.98
CA THR A 20 2.05 4.02 -6.01
C THR A 20 1.48 2.64 -6.29
N TYR A 21 0.56 2.21 -5.43
CA TYR A 21 -0.13 0.93 -5.60
C TYR A 21 -1.65 1.14 -5.59
N THR A 22 -2.36 0.29 -6.34
CA THR A 22 -3.82 0.19 -6.24
C THR A 22 -4.15 -1.09 -5.51
N LEU A 23 -5.00 -1.00 -4.50
CA LEU A 23 -5.43 -2.17 -3.73
C LEU A 23 -6.61 -2.84 -4.43
N VAL A 24 -6.49 -4.14 -4.66
CA VAL A 24 -7.50 -4.90 -5.39
C VAL A 24 -7.75 -6.23 -4.70
N ALA A 25 -8.81 -6.93 -5.12
CA ALA A 25 -9.03 -8.30 -4.66
C ALA A 25 -7.90 -9.20 -5.17
N GLU A 26 -7.67 -10.32 -4.47
CA GLU A 26 -6.54 -11.19 -4.75
C GLU A 26 -6.48 -11.65 -6.21
N ASN A 27 -7.62 -11.99 -6.80
CA ASN A 27 -7.68 -12.45 -8.17
C ASN A 27 -7.40 -11.36 -9.21
N GLU A 28 -7.37 -10.10 -8.78
CA GLU A 28 -7.08 -8.95 -9.64
C GLU A 28 -5.66 -8.43 -9.49
N ALA A 29 -4.89 -9.01 -8.58
CA ALA A 29 -3.53 -8.53 -8.30
C ALA A 29 -2.63 -8.70 -9.52
N ASN A 30 -1.84 -7.65 -9.81
CA ASN A 30 -0.92 -7.65 -10.94
C ASN A 30 0.19 -6.63 -10.66
N LEU A 31 1.37 -7.12 -10.29
CA LEU A 31 2.48 -6.25 -9.94
C LEU A 31 2.97 -5.40 -11.11
N ALA A 32 2.85 -5.90 -12.34
CA ALA A 32 3.23 -5.14 -13.51
C ALA A 32 2.39 -3.87 -13.66
N LEU A 33 1.13 -3.92 -13.18
CA LEU A 33 0.23 -2.78 -13.21
C LEU A 33 0.16 -2.07 -11.85
N LYS A 34 1.06 -2.41 -10.92
CA LYS A 34 1.08 -1.86 -9.56
C LYS A 34 -0.21 -2.11 -8.80
N LYS A 35 -0.85 -3.25 -9.06
CA LYS A 35 -2.05 -3.68 -8.35
C LYS A 35 -1.67 -4.75 -7.35
N ILE A 36 -1.93 -4.49 -6.08
CA ILE A 36 -1.62 -5.43 -5.00
C ILE A 36 -2.89 -5.90 -4.32
N SER A 37 -2.85 -7.14 -3.85
CA SER A 37 -3.97 -7.72 -3.14
C SER A 37 -4.13 -7.08 -1.77
N ILE A 38 -5.39 -6.89 -1.35
CA ILE A 38 -5.69 -6.46 0.02
C ILE A 38 -5.24 -7.51 1.04
N ASP A 39 -4.99 -8.74 0.60
CA ASP A 39 -4.48 -9.82 1.46
C ASP A 39 -2.96 -9.90 1.47
N SER A 40 -2.28 -9.11 0.65
CA SER A 40 -0.82 -9.07 0.66
C SER A 40 -0.30 -8.35 1.91
N PRO A 41 0.96 -8.59 2.32
CA PRO A 41 1.51 -7.91 3.49
C PRO A 41 1.41 -6.37 3.40
N ILE A 42 1.74 -5.80 2.24
CA ILE A 42 1.64 -4.35 2.05
C ILE A 42 0.17 -3.91 2.06
N GLY A 43 -0.68 -4.65 1.35
CA GLY A 43 -2.11 -4.33 1.29
C GLY A 43 -2.76 -4.35 2.66
N LYS A 44 -2.49 -5.39 3.45
CA LYS A 44 -3.02 -5.49 4.81
C LYS A 44 -2.53 -4.34 5.69
N GLY A 45 -1.25 -3.99 5.55
CA GLY A 45 -0.67 -2.91 6.35
C GLY A 45 -1.26 -1.56 6.00
N LEU A 46 -1.60 -1.33 4.73
CA LEU A 46 -2.15 -0.06 4.29
C LEU A 46 -3.65 0.08 4.53
N LEU A 47 -4.39 -1.04 4.52
CA LEU A 47 -5.85 -1.01 4.61
C LEU A 47 -6.30 -0.29 5.88
N GLY A 48 -7.18 0.69 5.73
CA GLY A 48 -7.70 1.48 6.84
C GLY A 48 -6.82 2.64 7.27
N LYS A 49 -5.66 2.81 6.67
CA LYS A 49 -4.77 3.95 6.99
C LYS A 49 -5.25 5.23 6.31
N ALA A 50 -4.86 6.36 6.87
CA ALA A 50 -5.15 7.68 6.32
C ALA A 50 -3.87 8.35 5.89
N VAL A 51 -3.99 9.44 5.12
CA VAL A 51 -2.83 10.25 4.73
C VAL A 51 -2.11 10.73 5.98
N GLY A 52 -0.80 10.56 6.00
CA GLY A 52 0.04 10.92 7.14
C GLY A 52 0.30 9.77 8.11
N ASP A 53 -0.47 8.68 8.01
CA ASP A 53 -0.23 7.50 8.83
C ASP A 53 0.98 6.73 8.32
N VAL A 54 1.64 6.03 9.25
CA VAL A 54 2.75 5.14 8.92
C VAL A 54 2.25 3.70 9.09
N ALA A 55 2.35 2.93 8.01
CA ALA A 55 2.01 1.51 8.03
C ALA A 55 3.29 0.70 8.17
N GLU A 56 3.38 -0.11 9.22
CA GLU A 56 4.50 -1.03 9.39
C GLU A 56 4.15 -2.34 8.71
N VAL A 57 4.91 -2.69 7.68
CA VAL A 57 4.63 -3.87 6.87
C VAL A 57 5.65 -4.95 7.19
N GLN A 58 5.16 -6.11 7.59
CA GLN A 58 5.99 -7.27 7.87
C GLN A 58 6.34 -7.97 6.56
N VAL A 59 7.62 -8.03 6.25
CA VAL A 59 8.15 -8.77 5.11
C VAL A 59 9.21 -9.75 5.63
N PRO A 60 9.67 -10.72 4.81
CA PRO A 60 10.68 -11.67 5.29
C PRO A 60 11.95 -11.03 5.84
N ALA A 61 12.31 -9.86 5.33
CA ALA A 61 13.50 -9.13 5.79
C ALA A 61 13.26 -8.33 7.08
N GLY A 62 12.04 -8.28 7.60
CA GLY A 62 11.69 -7.55 8.81
C GLY A 62 10.55 -6.56 8.58
N LEU A 63 10.44 -5.58 9.47
CA LEU A 63 9.41 -4.55 9.36
C LEU A 63 9.90 -3.38 8.53
N ILE A 64 9.08 -2.95 7.57
CA ILE A 64 9.38 -1.76 6.77
C ILE A 64 8.27 -0.74 7.00
N PRO A 65 8.59 0.47 7.49
CA PRO A 65 7.59 1.51 7.66
C PRO A 65 7.34 2.22 6.32
N PHE A 66 6.06 2.35 5.96
CA PHE A 66 5.62 3.10 4.80
C PHE A 66 4.72 4.23 5.24
N GLU A 67 5.05 5.45 4.84
CA GLU A 67 4.19 6.59 5.10
C GLU A 67 3.19 6.75 3.98
N VAL A 68 1.92 6.95 4.34
CA VAL A 68 0.86 7.19 3.35
C VAL A 68 0.91 8.65 2.94
N LEU A 69 1.28 8.92 1.69
CA LEU A 69 1.42 10.28 1.17
C LEU A 69 0.15 10.80 0.52
N GLU A 70 -0.54 9.93 -0.21
CA GLU A 70 -1.73 10.33 -0.96
C GLU A 70 -2.64 9.13 -1.16
N ILE A 71 -3.94 9.36 -1.09
CA ILE A 71 -4.96 8.35 -1.34
C ILE A 71 -5.91 8.88 -2.39
N SER A 72 -6.11 8.10 -3.48
CA SER A 72 -7.10 8.39 -4.50
C SER A 72 -8.03 7.21 -4.64
N ARG A 73 -9.23 7.44 -5.10
CA ARG A 73 -10.16 6.37 -5.41
C ARG A 73 -10.27 6.22 -6.91
N ASN A 74 -10.06 4.99 -7.37
CA ASN A 74 -10.40 4.61 -8.73
C ASN A 74 -11.87 4.16 -8.72
N SER A 75 -12.68 4.95 -9.32
CA SER A 75 -14.08 4.57 -9.48
C SER A 75 -14.30 3.92 -10.85
#